data_a1db1a75b18394a8837b288041515180
#
_entry.id   a1db1a75b18394a8837b288041515180
#
_cell.length_a   1.000
_cell.length_b   1.000
_cell.length_c   1.000
_cell.angle_alpha   90.00
_cell.angle_beta   90.00
_cell.angle_gamma   90.00
#
_symmetry.space_group_name_H-M   'P 1'
#
loop_
_entity.id
_entity.type
_entity.pdbx_description
1 polymer ?
#
loop_
_entity_poly.entity_id
_entity_poly.type
_entity_poly.pdbx_seq_one_letter_code
_entity_poly.pdbx_strand_id
1 'polypeptide(L)'
;SEWMQAWWFILIIVIGGSIISFTEAKKRSKKFRDFLDRATLKAPIFGNIAYQAIIARFARTLSTTFAAGVPLIDALDSTAGATNNVVFYNATQQIKSDVSTGQQLQFSIRSTNLFPSLAIQMVGIGEESGSLEEMLDKVAVYYENEVDNAVDGLTSLMEPLIMSVLGVLIGGLVIAMYLPIFQMGAVVG
;
A
#
# COMPACT_ATOMS: atom_id res chain seq x y z
N SER A 1 -36.20 -8.38 -22.83
CA SER A 1 -35.26 -7.32 -22.43
C SER A 1 -35.43 -6.88 -20.97
N GLU A 2 -36.58 -7.12 -20.33
CA GLU A 2 -36.79 -6.75 -18.91
C GLU A 2 -35.98 -7.59 -17.92
N TRP A 3 -35.72 -8.82 -18.27
CA TRP A 3 -34.88 -9.74 -17.47
C TRP A 3 -33.43 -9.24 -17.31
N MET A 4 -32.89 -8.61 -18.33
CA MET A 4 -31.53 -8.09 -18.32
C MET A 4 -31.40 -6.83 -17.45
N GLN A 5 -32.45 -6.01 -17.37
CA GLN A 5 -32.47 -4.80 -16.53
C GLN A 5 -32.63 -5.14 -15.06
N ALA A 6 -33.40 -6.18 -14.70
CA ALA A 6 -33.53 -6.61 -13.31
C ALA A 6 -32.21 -7.19 -12.74
N TRP A 7 -31.44 -7.90 -13.56
CA TRP A 7 -30.14 -8.46 -13.15
C TRP A 7 -29.07 -7.38 -12.90
N TRP A 8 -29.12 -6.27 -13.66
CA TRP A 8 -28.23 -5.12 -13.44
C TRP A 8 -28.48 -4.43 -12.10
N PHE A 9 -29.73 -4.24 -11.73
CA PHE A 9 -30.08 -3.68 -10.42
C PHE A 9 -29.65 -4.61 -9.27
N ILE A 10 -29.83 -5.90 -9.41
CA ILE A 10 -29.41 -6.89 -8.42
C ILE A 10 -27.88 -6.87 -8.29
N LEU A 11 -27.13 -6.83 -9.39
CA LEU A 11 -25.67 -6.71 -9.39
C LEU A 11 -25.20 -5.44 -8.69
N ILE A 12 -25.82 -4.29 -8.98
CA ILE A 12 -25.47 -3.01 -8.33
C ILE A 12 -25.78 -3.06 -6.83
N ILE A 13 -26.90 -3.62 -6.42
CA ILE A 13 -27.28 -3.75 -5.00
C ILE A 13 -26.35 -4.74 -4.28
N VAL A 14 -25.99 -5.85 -4.90
CA VAL A 14 -25.05 -6.84 -4.32
C VAL A 14 -23.65 -6.25 -4.20
N ILE A 15 -23.17 -5.55 -5.23
CA ILE A 15 -21.85 -4.88 -5.21
C ILE A 15 -21.87 -3.73 -4.21
N GLY A 16 -22.88 -2.88 -4.22
CA GLY A 16 -23.04 -1.78 -3.25
C GLY A 16 -23.18 -2.26 -1.82
N GLY A 17 -24.00 -3.28 -1.57
CA GLY A 17 -24.16 -3.92 -0.27
C GLY A 17 -22.88 -4.60 0.23
N SER A 18 -22.13 -5.23 -0.68
CA SER A 18 -20.84 -5.84 -0.38
C SER A 18 -19.79 -4.80 0.01
N ILE A 19 -19.71 -3.68 -0.72
CA ILE A 19 -18.80 -2.56 -0.41
C ILE A 19 -19.15 -1.92 0.94
N ILE A 20 -20.43 -1.68 1.20
CA ILE A 20 -20.90 -1.09 2.46
C ILE A 20 -20.64 -2.06 3.64
N SER A 21 -20.95 -3.35 3.48
CA SER A 21 -20.63 -4.38 4.49
C SER A 21 -19.13 -4.47 4.77
N PHE A 22 -18.30 -4.40 3.73
CA PHE A 22 -16.86 -4.45 3.86
C PHE A 22 -16.30 -3.20 4.58
N THR A 23 -16.81 -2.02 4.27
CA THR A 23 -16.38 -0.77 4.92
C THR A 23 -16.85 -0.69 6.37
N GLU A 24 -18.07 -1.17 6.66
CA GLU A 24 -18.61 -1.26 8.03
C GLU A 24 -17.85 -2.32 8.86
N ALA A 25 -17.54 -3.49 8.29
CA ALA A 25 -16.74 -4.52 8.95
C ALA A 25 -15.33 -4.02 9.28
N LYS A 26 -14.71 -3.25 8.38
CA LYS A 26 -13.41 -2.60 8.59
C LYS A 26 -13.45 -1.56 9.71
N LYS A 27 -14.57 -0.83 9.86
CA LYS A 27 -14.74 0.18 10.93
C LYS A 27 -15.07 -0.46 12.28
N ARG A 28 -15.81 -1.55 12.31
CA ARG A 28 -16.41 -2.12 13.55
C ARG A 28 -15.56 -3.21 14.19
N SER A 29 -14.67 -3.89 13.46
CA SER A 29 -13.86 -4.99 13.98
C SER A 29 -12.38 -4.71 13.93
N LYS A 30 -11.77 -4.42 15.10
CA LYS A 30 -10.30 -4.31 15.23
C LYS A 30 -9.60 -5.57 14.71
N LYS A 31 -10.12 -6.77 15.03
CA LYS A 31 -9.54 -8.05 14.58
C LYS A 31 -9.53 -8.20 13.07
N PHE A 32 -10.56 -7.72 12.37
CA PHE A 32 -10.65 -7.78 10.90
C PHE A 32 -9.66 -6.80 10.26
N ARG A 33 -9.49 -5.61 10.82
CA ARG A 33 -8.49 -4.63 10.37
C ARG A 33 -7.07 -5.17 10.57
N ASP A 34 -6.79 -5.73 11.74
CA ASP A 34 -5.48 -6.33 12.05
C ASP A 34 -5.14 -7.51 11.13
N PHE A 35 -6.16 -8.29 10.75
CA PHE A 35 -5.99 -9.37 9.77
C PHE A 35 -5.69 -8.82 8.37
N LEU A 36 -6.43 -7.79 7.94
CA LEU A 36 -6.19 -7.13 6.65
C LEU A 36 -4.80 -6.47 6.58
N ASP A 37 -4.38 -5.79 7.64
CA ASP A 37 -3.07 -5.14 7.71
C ASP A 37 -1.93 -6.16 7.58
N ARG A 38 -2.09 -7.33 8.21
CA ARG A 38 -1.12 -8.44 8.06
C ARG A 38 -1.18 -9.10 6.69
N ALA A 39 -2.38 -9.24 6.12
CA ALA A 39 -2.58 -9.83 4.80
C ALA A 39 -2.02 -8.92 3.69
N THR A 40 -2.18 -7.59 3.82
CA THR A 40 -1.66 -6.61 2.86
C THR A 40 -0.14 -6.72 2.73
N LEU A 41 0.59 -6.90 3.84
CA LEU A 41 2.04 -7.07 3.82
C LEU A 41 2.49 -8.40 3.18
N LYS A 42 1.61 -9.39 3.12
CA LYS A 42 1.89 -10.71 2.50
C LYS A 42 1.46 -10.80 1.04
N ALA A 43 0.74 -9.79 0.52
CA ALA A 43 0.29 -9.80 -0.85
C ALA A 43 1.49 -9.72 -1.82
N PRO A 44 1.58 -10.59 -2.84
CA PRO A 44 2.61 -10.48 -3.86
C PRO A 44 2.43 -9.13 -4.59
N ILE A 45 3.51 -8.45 -4.94
CA ILE A 45 3.56 -7.13 -5.61
C ILE A 45 3.12 -5.97 -4.71
N PHE A 46 1.85 -5.96 -4.22
CA PHE A 46 1.31 -4.88 -3.40
C PHE A 46 1.89 -4.85 -1.97
N GLY A 47 2.30 -6.01 -1.43
CA GLY A 47 2.87 -6.08 -0.09
C GLY A 47 4.20 -5.35 0.03
N ASN A 48 5.05 -5.45 -0.99
CA ASN A 48 6.33 -4.74 -1.00
C ASN A 48 6.13 -3.22 -1.07
N ILE A 49 5.21 -2.76 -1.92
CA ILE A 49 4.88 -1.33 -2.04
C ILE A 49 4.29 -0.80 -0.72
N ALA A 50 3.36 -1.53 -0.12
CA ALA A 50 2.78 -1.17 1.16
C ALA A 50 3.84 -1.11 2.27
N TYR A 51 4.76 -2.06 2.30
CA TYR A 51 5.87 -2.10 3.24
C TYR A 51 6.77 -0.87 3.09
N GLN A 52 7.23 -0.57 1.86
CA GLN A 52 8.06 0.60 1.57
C GLN A 52 7.35 1.90 1.93
N ALA A 53 6.06 2.02 1.62
CA ALA A 53 5.25 3.18 1.99
C ALA A 53 5.11 3.36 3.51
N ILE A 54 5.07 2.28 4.28
CA ILE A 54 5.04 2.35 5.75
C ILE A 54 6.38 2.84 6.27
N ILE A 55 7.51 2.31 5.76
CA ILE A 55 8.85 2.74 6.16
C ILE A 55 9.08 4.22 5.81
N ALA A 56 8.71 4.64 4.60
CA ALA A 56 8.78 6.04 4.18
C ALA A 56 8.00 6.95 5.14
N ARG A 57 6.77 6.59 5.45
CA ARG A 57 5.91 7.35 6.34
C ARG A 57 6.43 7.38 7.78
N PHE A 58 6.93 6.26 8.28
CA PHE A 58 7.58 6.19 9.58
C PHE A 58 8.76 7.17 9.65
N ALA A 59 9.70 7.07 8.70
CA ALA A 59 10.90 7.91 8.66
C ALA A 59 10.54 9.38 8.47
N ARG A 60 9.61 9.71 7.56
CA ARG A 60 9.14 11.08 7.30
C ARG A 60 8.49 11.69 8.53
N THR A 61 7.60 10.97 9.19
CA THR A 61 6.90 11.49 10.38
C THR A 61 7.88 11.69 11.53
N LEU A 62 8.77 10.73 11.76
CA LEU A 62 9.75 10.83 12.85
C LEU A 62 10.74 11.96 12.59
N SER A 63 11.27 12.12 11.36
CA SER A 63 12.16 13.21 10.96
C SER A 63 11.49 14.57 11.17
N THR A 64 10.31 14.78 10.60
CA THR A 64 9.61 16.07 10.66
C THR A 64 9.18 16.44 12.08
N THR A 65 8.75 15.46 12.89
CA THR A 65 8.33 15.72 14.28
C THR A 65 9.54 16.03 15.16
N PHE A 66 10.65 15.30 14.95
CA PHE A 66 11.89 15.55 15.67
C PHE A 66 12.53 16.90 15.26
N ALA A 67 12.51 17.27 13.97
CA ALA A 67 12.94 18.56 13.45
C ALA A 67 12.15 19.74 14.05
N ALA A 68 10.87 19.52 14.38
CA ALA A 68 10.04 20.51 15.07
C ALA A 68 10.39 20.67 16.56
N GLY A 69 11.41 19.96 17.06
CA GLY A 69 11.86 20.03 18.46
C GLY A 69 11.03 19.19 19.43
N VAL A 70 10.20 18.29 18.94
CA VAL A 70 9.43 17.37 19.78
C VAL A 70 10.38 16.31 20.35
N PRO A 71 10.32 16.01 21.67
CA PRO A 71 11.13 14.96 22.27
C PRO A 71 10.96 13.63 21.57
N LEU A 72 12.04 12.83 21.43
CA LEU A 72 12.04 11.58 20.66
C LEU A 72 10.92 10.62 21.06
N ILE A 73 10.62 10.51 22.35
CA ILE A 73 9.58 9.62 22.88
C ILE A 73 8.19 10.04 22.37
N ASP A 74 7.89 11.34 22.35
CA ASP A 74 6.62 11.88 21.88
C ASP A 74 6.54 11.84 20.35
N ALA A 75 7.68 12.05 19.67
CA ALA A 75 7.79 11.88 18.23
C ALA A 75 7.52 10.42 17.82
N LEU A 76 8.00 9.42 18.56
CA LEU A 76 7.70 8.01 18.32
C LEU A 76 6.22 7.69 18.52
N ASP A 77 5.57 8.31 19.50
CA ASP A 77 4.13 8.12 19.70
C ASP A 77 3.30 8.63 18.52
N SER A 78 3.62 9.83 18.06
CA SER A 78 3.00 10.42 16.87
C SER A 78 3.25 9.56 15.63
N THR A 79 4.48 9.07 15.48
CA THR A 79 4.90 8.21 14.37
C THR A 79 4.17 6.88 14.39
N ALA A 80 3.92 6.27 15.55
CA ALA A 80 3.15 5.04 15.67
C ALA A 80 1.77 5.18 15.02
N GLY A 81 1.07 6.28 15.33
CA GLY A 81 -0.24 6.58 14.73
C GLY A 81 -0.18 6.78 13.21
N ALA A 82 0.90 7.39 12.72
CA ALA A 82 1.07 7.69 11.30
C ALA A 82 1.36 6.47 10.43
N THR A 83 1.86 5.36 10.98
CA THR A 83 2.17 4.14 10.20
C THR A 83 0.95 3.51 9.53
N ASN A 84 -0.23 3.75 10.08
CA ASN A 84 -1.52 3.21 9.60
C ASN A 84 -1.50 1.69 9.34
N ASN A 85 -0.69 0.96 10.11
CA ASN A 85 -0.59 -0.50 10.08
C ASN A 85 -0.39 -1.01 11.51
N VAL A 86 -1.19 -1.98 11.94
CA VAL A 86 -1.17 -2.48 13.32
C VAL A 86 0.16 -3.12 13.71
N VAL A 87 0.85 -3.77 12.78
CA VAL A 87 2.14 -4.42 13.05
C VAL A 87 3.19 -3.37 13.37
N PHE A 88 3.29 -2.33 12.53
CA PHE A 88 4.24 -1.23 12.73
C PHE A 88 3.84 -0.32 13.89
N TYR A 89 2.55 -0.14 14.14
CA TYR A 89 2.07 0.58 15.32
C TYR A 89 2.59 -0.07 16.61
N ASN A 90 2.37 -1.37 16.75
CA ASN A 90 2.81 -2.11 17.95
C ASN A 90 4.34 -2.13 18.08
N ALA A 91 5.05 -2.31 16.97
CA ALA A 91 6.51 -2.25 16.97
C ALA A 91 7.03 -0.87 17.38
N THR A 92 6.43 0.21 16.89
CA THR A 92 6.83 1.57 17.25
C THR A 92 6.52 1.88 18.72
N GLN A 93 5.42 1.35 19.27
CA GLN A 93 5.13 1.46 20.70
C GLN A 93 6.14 0.69 21.56
N GLN A 94 6.61 -0.47 21.09
CA GLN A 94 7.69 -1.19 21.76
C GLN A 94 9.01 -0.41 21.70
N ILE A 95 9.38 0.14 20.52
CA ILE A 95 10.56 1.00 20.36
C ILE A 95 10.48 2.18 21.32
N LYS A 96 9.32 2.85 21.42
CA LYS A 96 9.09 3.93 22.37
C LYS A 96 9.37 3.49 23.81
N SER A 97 8.87 2.33 24.21
CA SER A 97 9.09 1.76 25.55
C SER A 97 10.59 1.50 25.81
N ASP A 98 11.27 0.87 24.86
CA ASP A 98 12.69 0.54 24.96
C ASP A 98 13.55 1.81 25.06
N VAL A 99 13.31 2.80 24.23
CA VAL A 99 14.00 4.11 24.25
C VAL A 99 13.71 4.85 25.57
N SER A 100 12.50 4.76 26.10
CA SER A 100 12.18 5.39 27.39
C SER A 100 12.93 4.81 28.57
N THR A 101 13.42 3.57 28.45
CA THR A 101 14.28 2.90 29.45
C THR A 101 15.78 3.18 29.22
N GLY A 102 16.13 4.00 28.22
CA GLY A 102 17.52 4.40 27.90
C GLY A 102 18.19 3.52 26.85
N GLN A 103 17.45 2.64 26.17
CA GLN A 103 18.00 1.86 25.07
C GLN A 103 18.20 2.74 23.84
N GLN A 104 19.27 2.51 23.09
CA GLN A 104 19.52 3.22 21.83
C GLN A 104 18.41 2.92 20.80
N LEU A 105 18.00 3.95 20.05
CA LEU A 105 16.95 3.85 19.04
C LEU A 105 17.29 2.80 17.97
N GLN A 106 18.55 2.76 17.51
CA GLN A 106 19.02 1.77 16.53
C GLN A 106 18.77 0.33 17.01
N PHE A 107 19.12 0.01 18.25
CA PHE A 107 18.93 -1.33 18.80
C PHE A 107 17.44 -1.67 18.97
N SER A 108 16.66 -0.72 19.44
CA SER A 108 15.23 -0.89 19.62
C SER A 108 14.52 -1.15 18.27
N ILE A 109 14.87 -0.42 17.22
CA ILE A 109 14.34 -0.66 15.85
C ILE A 109 14.79 -2.03 15.33
N ARG A 110 16.05 -2.40 15.50
CA ARG A 110 16.60 -3.68 15.05
C ARG A 110 15.90 -4.87 15.72
N SER A 111 15.60 -4.78 17.01
CA SER A 111 14.96 -5.86 17.77
C SER A 111 13.58 -6.25 17.25
N THR A 112 12.86 -5.32 16.59
CA THR A 112 11.55 -5.60 16.01
C THR A 112 11.58 -6.50 14.78
N ASN A 113 12.73 -6.61 14.10
CA ASN A 113 12.91 -7.34 12.84
C ASN A 113 11.93 -6.92 11.72
N LEU A 114 11.39 -5.71 11.78
CA LEU A 114 10.43 -5.18 10.80
C LEU A 114 11.03 -4.12 9.87
N PHE A 115 12.14 -3.53 10.26
CA PHE A 115 12.76 -2.44 9.52
C PHE A 115 13.91 -2.94 8.64
N PRO A 116 14.08 -2.34 7.45
CA PRO A 116 15.15 -2.71 6.55
C PRO A 116 16.51 -2.26 7.09
N SER A 117 17.58 -2.98 6.71
CA SER A 117 18.93 -2.73 7.18
C SER A 117 19.42 -1.30 6.92
N LEU A 118 19.02 -0.71 5.79
CA LEU A 118 19.33 0.68 5.45
C LEU A 118 18.80 1.66 6.50
N ALA A 119 17.52 1.52 6.88
CA ALA A 119 16.91 2.36 7.89
C ALA A 119 17.60 2.22 9.26
N ILE A 120 17.90 0.97 9.65
CA ILE A 120 18.59 0.68 10.92
C ILE A 120 19.99 1.32 10.95
N GLN A 121 20.74 1.22 9.85
CA GLN A 121 22.09 1.81 9.77
C GLN A 121 22.05 3.34 9.78
N MET A 122 21.14 3.95 9.02
CA MET A 122 20.99 5.40 8.99
C MET A 122 20.58 5.98 10.35
N VAL A 123 19.66 5.30 11.05
CA VAL A 123 19.30 5.68 12.43
C VAL A 123 20.52 5.59 13.36
N GLY A 124 21.33 4.53 13.26
CA GLY A 124 22.54 4.40 14.07
C GLY A 124 23.54 5.52 13.82
N ILE A 125 23.80 5.85 12.56
CA ILE A 125 24.69 6.95 12.19
C ILE A 125 24.13 8.29 12.73
N GLY A 126 22.83 8.50 12.58
CA GLY A 126 22.16 9.72 13.06
C GLY A 126 22.19 9.85 14.59
N GLU A 127 22.03 8.73 15.30
CA GLU A 127 22.08 8.68 16.77
C GLU A 127 23.50 8.97 17.30
N GLU A 128 24.52 8.38 16.65
CA GLU A 128 25.92 8.58 17.03
C GLU A 128 26.44 9.98 16.69
N SER A 129 26.04 10.54 15.56
CA SER A 129 26.49 11.86 15.09
C SER A 129 25.66 13.03 15.60
N GLY A 130 24.50 12.76 16.21
CA GLY A 130 23.52 13.80 16.59
C GLY A 130 22.75 14.39 15.40
N SER A 131 22.79 13.76 14.22
CA SER A 131 22.09 14.17 12.99
C SER A 131 20.92 13.26 12.64
N LEU A 132 20.18 12.80 13.65
CA LEU A 132 19.10 11.84 13.49
C LEU A 132 18.03 12.31 12.50
N GLU A 133 17.68 13.61 12.55
CA GLU A 133 16.74 14.25 11.64
C GLU A 133 17.14 14.06 10.17
N GLU A 134 18.40 14.43 9.84
CA GLU A 134 18.91 14.36 8.47
C GLU A 134 18.96 12.90 7.97
N MET A 135 19.38 11.97 8.83
CA MET A 135 19.47 10.58 8.44
C MET A 135 18.08 9.94 8.23
N LEU A 136 17.11 10.30 9.06
CA LEU A 136 15.72 9.87 8.88
C LEU A 136 15.09 10.49 7.63
N ASP A 137 15.40 11.75 7.30
CA ASP A 137 14.94 12.37 6.06
C ASP A 137 15.49 11.64 4.82
N LYS A 138 16.76 11.27 4.82
CA LYS A 138 17.35 10.46 3.74
C LYS A 138 16.66 9.09 3.60
N VAL A 139 16.32 8.45 4.70
CA VAL A 139 15.56 7.20 4.68
C VAL A 139 14.18 7.43 4.09
N ALA A 140 13.49 8.51 4.50
CA ALA A 140 12.17 8.85 3.98
C ALA A 140 12.21 9.06 2.46
N VAL A 141 13.10 9.93 1.98
CA VAL A 141 13.25 10.21 0.55
C VAL A 141 13.58 8.95 -0.25
N TYR A 142 14.47 8.09 0.27
CA TYR A 142 14.81 6.85 -0.41
C TYR A 142 13.57 5.95 -0.60
N TYR A 143 12.80 5.71 0.47
CA TYR A 143 11.63 4.83 0.38
C TYR A 143 10.43 5.48 -0.31
N GLU A 144 10.29 6.82 -0.28
CA GLU A 144 9.32 7.54 -1.11
C GLU A 144 9.60 7.31 -2.61
N ASN A 145 10.86 7.45 -3.03
CA ASN A 145 11.27 7.17 -4.41
C ASN A 145 11.07 5.68 -4.80
N GLU A 146 11.34 4.75 -3.89
CA GLU A 146 11.08 3.33 -4.13
C GLU A 146 9.59 3.03 -4.36
N VAL A 147 8.71 3.69 -3.60
CA VAL A 147 7.26 3.60 -3.79
C VAL A 147 6.86 4.18 -5.16
N ASP A 148 7.35 5.36 -5.50
CA ASP A 148 7.05 6.02 -6.76
C ASP A 148 7.50 5.16 -7.95
N ASN A 149 8.74 4.65 -7.92
CA ASN A 149 9.27 3.75 -8.94
C ASN A 149 8.42 2.47 -9.08
N ALA A 150 7.96 1.91 -7.97
CA ALA A 150 7.13 0.71 -8.00
C ALA A 150 5.74 0.99 -8.58
N VAL A 151 5.14 2.15 -8.27
CA VAL A 151 3.87 2.59 -8.84
C VAL A 151 4.00 2.88 -10.33
N ASP A 152 5.07 3.56 -10.76
CA ASP A 152 5.37 3.81 -12.17
C ASP A 152 5.56 2.51 -12.95
N GLY A 153 6.22 1.52 -12.34
CA GLY A 153 6.34 0.18 -12.90
C GLY A 153 4.99 -0.50 -13.12
N LEU A 154 4.05 -0.37 -12.18
CA LEU A 154 2.69 -0.88 -12.35
C LEU A 154 1.94 -0.15 -13.46
N THR A 155 2.08 1.16 -13.53
CA THR A 155 1.44 1.99 -14.56
C THR A 155 1.92 1.61 -15.96
N SER A 156 3.21 1.34 -16.11
CA SER A 156 3.82 0.89 -17.39
C SER A 156 3.26 -0.45 -17.88
N LEU A 157 2.83 -1.33 -16.96
CA LEU A 157 2.18 -2.59 -17.30
C LEU A 157 0.71 -2.43 -17.70
N MET A 158 0.10 -1.30 -17.34
CA MET A 158 -1.29 -1.02 -17.73
C MET A 158 -1.44 -0.76 -19.23
N GLU A 159 -0.44 -0.17 -19.88
CA GLU A 159 -0.49 0.14 -21.31
C GLU A 159 -0.64 -1.11 -22.19
N PRO A 160 0.20 -2.16 -22.09
CA PRO A 160 0.00 -3.41 -22.82
C PRO A 160 -1.32 -4.11 -22.49
N LEU A 161 -1.78 -4.00 -21.24
CA LEU A 161 -3.04 -4.60 -20.80
C LEU A 161 -4.24 -3.90 -21.48
N ILE A 162 -4.25 -2.56 -21.49
CA ILE A 162 -5.30 -1.78 -22.15
C ILE A 162 -5.31 -2.08 -23.67
N MET A 163 -4.14 -2.11 -24.31
CA MET A 163 -4.02 -2.45 -25.72
C MET A 163 -4.55 -3.87 -26.02
N SER A 164 -4.26 -4.83 -25.16
CA SER A 164 -4.76 -6.19 -25.32
C SER A 164 -6.27 -6.26 -25.19
N VAL A 165 -6.86 -5.59 -24.18
CA VAL A 165 -8.31 -5.54 -23.98
C VAL A 165 -8.99 -4.86 -25.16
N LEU A 166 -8.47 -3.70 -25.61
CA LEU A 166 -9.01 -3.00 -26.78
C LEU A 166 -8.90 -3.86 -28.04
N GLY A 167 -7.78 -4.54 -28.25
CA GLY A 167 -7.58 -5.45 -29.39
C GLY A 167 -8.63 -6.56 -29.41
N VAL A 168 -8.91 -7.19 -28.28
CA VAL A 168 -9.94 -8.23 -28.16
C VAL A 168 -11.34 -7.66 -28.40
N LEU A 169 -11.66 -6.50 -27.84
CA LEU A 169 -12.97 -5.86 -28.01
C LEU A 169 -13.21 -5.44 -29.48
N ILE A 170 -12.24 -4.75 -30.08
CA ILE A 170 -12.35 -4.28 -31.46
C ILE A 170 -12.35 -5.47 -32.43
N GLY A 171 -11.45 -6.43 -32.23
CA GLY A 171 -11.39 -7.66 -33.02
C GLY A 171 -12.70 -8.46 -32.94
N GLY A 172 -13.27 -8.63 -31.76
CA GLY A 172 -14.55 -9.27 -31.54
C GLY A 172 -15.71 -8.55 -32.23
N LEU A 173 -15.71 -7.21 -32.16
CA LEU A 173 -16.73 -6.39 -32.84
C LEU A 173 -16.65 -6.52 -34.37
N VAL A 174 -15.44 -6.49 -34.92
CA VAL A 174 -15.20 -6.66 -36.36
C VAL A 174 -15.68 -8.04 -36.80
N ILE A 175 -15.30 -9.10 -36.08
CA ILE A 175 -15.76 -10.47 -36.39
C ILE A 175 -17.30 -10.53 -36.33
N ALA A 176 -17.92 -10.01 -35.29
CA ALA A 176 -19.39 -10.00 -35.14
C ALA A 176 -20.10 -9.27 -36.30
N MET A 177 -19.49 -8.19 -36.82
CA MET A 177 -20.01 -7.43 -37.93
C MET A 177 -19.86 -8.18 -39.28
N TYR A 178 -18.75 -8.87 -39.50
CA TYR A 178 -18.48 -9.58 -40.73
C TYR A 178 -19.13 -10.98 -40.78
N LEU A 179 -19.41 -11.60 -39.65
CA LEU A 179 -19.96 -12.96 -39.57
C LEU A 179 -21.28 -13.10 -40.37
N PRO A 180 -22.28 -12.17 -40.31
CA PRO A 180 -23.51 -12.22 -41.13
C PRO A 180 -23.24 -12.11 -42.62
N ILE A 181 -22.21 -11.32 -43.01
CA ILE A 181 -21.87 -11.11 -44.44
C ILE A 181 -21.31 -12.42 -45.04
N PHE A 182 -20.47 -13.14 -44.32
CA PHE A 182 -19.96 -14.43 -44.75
C PHE A 182 -21.04 -15.50 -44.82
N GLN A 183 -22.02 -15.47 -43.89
CA GLN A 183 -23.16 -16.42 -43.94
C GLN A 183 -24.07 -16.18 -45.11
N MET A 184 -24.31 -14.91 -45.50
CA MET A 184 -25.10 -14.59 -46.68
C MET A 184 -24.42 -15.01 -48.00
N GLY A 185 -23.07 -14.92 -48.08
CA GLY A 185 -22.31 -15.39 -49.23
C GLY A 185 -22.33 -16.91 -49.43
N ALA A 186 -22.49 -17.70 -48.35
CA ALA A 186 -22.59 -19.14 -48.40
C ALA A 186 -24.00 -19.66 -48.83
N VAL A 187 -25.03 -18.81 -48.82
CA VAL A 187 -26.41 -19.20 -49.21
C VAL A 187 -26.69 -18.89 -50.71
N VAL A 188 -25.85 -18.08 -51.35
CA VAL A 188 -26.01 -17.64 -52.77
C VAL A 188 -25.12 -18.45 -53.74
N GLY A 189 -24.32 -19.35 -53.27
CA GLY A 189 -23.53 -20.32 -54.06
C GLY A 189 -24.11 -21.70 -53.90
#